data_7a769a9ad35c99434b941f5352000c56
#
_entry.id   7a769a9ad35c99434b941f5352000c56
#
_cell.length_a   1.000
_cell.length_b   1.000
_cell.length_c   1.000
_cell.angle_alpha   90.00
_cell.angle_beta   90.00
_cell.angle_gamma   90.00
#
_symmetry.space_group_name_H-M   'P 1'
#
loop_
_entity.id
_entity.type
_entity.pdbx_description
1 polymer ?
#
loop_
_entity_poly.entity_id
_entity_poly.type
_entity_poly.pdbx_seq_one_letter_code
_entity_poly.pdbx_strand_id
1 'polypeptide(L)'
;MTQTTLPGATAALIGVVALGVIVPDAGWQVVRHFTVMAHEGAHALVGFFLFRSVGGVTLYSDGTGKTEISPATGFGGFLIALAGYVGPSAFGLGAAKLIELGYATVVLWVVLFLLAVLLLGMRWSFGLISVFLAGGIVFAIARYTPMSVQVVASYAIAWLLLLSGVRRVLQVGDGSDDGGLLRGMTSIPRGLWFLFWLAATLAAVALGVRLLVVQA
;
A
#
# COMPACT_ATOMS: atom_id res chain seq x y z
N MET A 1 -20.45 -16.11 6.10
CA MET A 1 -20.78 -15.54 7.42
C MET A 1 -20.02 -14.23 7.55
N THR A 2 -20.72 -13.14 7.80
CA THR A 2 -20.12 -11.83 8.09
C THR A 2 -19.50 -11.89 9.49
N GLN A 3 -18.33 -11.31 9.67
CA GLN A 3 -17.62 -11.25 10.94
C GLN A 3 -18.02 -10.00 11.71
N THR A 4 -17.99 -10.08 13.02
CA THR A 4 -18.22 -8.91 13.87
C THR A 4 -17.05 -7.95 13.73
N THR A 5 -17.33 -6.68 13.47
CA THR A 5 -16.32 -5.61 13.49
C THR A 5 -15.81 -5.37 14.90
N LEU A 6 -14.59 -4.86 15.03
CA LEU A 6 -14.06 -4.46 16.34
C LEU A 6 -14.76 -3.18 16.83
N PRO A 7 -14.93 -3.01 18.16
CA PRO A 7 -15.38 -1.73 18.71
C PRO A 7 -14.50 -0.58 18.23
N GLY A 8 -15.10 0.56 17.88
CA GLY A 8 -14.38 1.71 17.32
C GLY A 8 -13.19 2.16 18.18
N ALA A 9 -13.30 2.10 19.51
CA ALA A 9 -12.18 2.40 20.41
C ALA A 9 -10.98 1.43 20.22
N THR A 10 -11.26 0.14 20.02
CA THR A 10 -10.21 -0.86 19.74
C THR A 10 -9.59 -0.62 18.37
N ALA A 11 -10.41 -0.34 17.36
CA ALA A 11 -9.93 -0.01 16.02
C ALA A 11 -9.05 1.25 16.01
N ALA A 12 -9.44 2.29 16.75
CA ALA A 12 -8.66 3.51 16.94
C ALA A 12 -7.34 3.23 17.66
N LEU A 13 -7.34 2.39 18.70
CA LEU A 13 -6.11 2.00 19.41
C LEU A 13 -5.12 1.30 18.47
N ILE A 14 -5.58 0.41 17.59
CA ILE A 14 -4.72 -0.23 16.57
C ILE A 14 -4.11 0.86 15.65
N GLY A 15 -4.89 1.86 15.25
CA GLY A 15 -4.40 3.01 14.48
C GLY A 15 -3.32 3.82 15.20
N VAL A 16 -3.50 4.08 16.51
CA VAL A 16 -2.51 4.75 17.34
C VAL A 16 -1.23 3.92 17.45
N VAL A 17 -1.34 2.62 17.65
CA VAL A 17 -0.18 1.70 17.66
C VAL A 17 0.53 1.72 16.30
N ALA A 18 -0.21 1.69 15.19
CA ALA A 18 0.37 1.80 13.85
C ALA A 18 1.12 3.13 13.66
N LEU A 19 0.58 4.26 14.15
CA LEU A 19 1.29 5.54 14.17
C LEU A 19 2.57 5.46 15.01
N GLY A 20 2.50 4.85 16.19
CA GLY A 20 3.66 4.64 17.07
C GLY A 20 4.77 3.82 16.44
N VAL A 21 4.45 2.95 15.48
CA VAL A 21 5.43 2.19 14.69
C VAL A 21 5.92 3.00 13.49
N ILE A 22 5.02 3.69 12.79
CA ILE A 22 5.34 4.38 11.54
C ILE A 22 6.13 5.68 11.81
N VAL A 23 5.79 6.45 12.84
CA VAL A 23 6.41 7.77 13.10
C VAL A 23 7.88 7.70 13.49
N PRO A 24 8.36 6.78 14.35
CA PRO A 24 9.80 6.65 14.62
C PRO A 24 10.55 6.06 13.43
N ASP A 25 11.78 6.52 13.22
CA ASP A 25 12.60 6.04 12.08
C ASP A 25 12.92 4.55 12.16
N ALA A 26 13.14 4.01 13.35
CA ALA A 26 13.40 2.58 13.55
C ALA A 26 12.25 1.70 13.05
N GLY A 27 11.01 2.04 13.39
CA GLY A 27 9.82 1.32 12.90
C GLY A 27 9.59 1.56 11.41
N TRP A 28 9.82 2.79 10.94
CA TRP A 28 9.71 3.12 9.54
C TRP A 28 10.67 2.31 8.66
N GLN A 29 11.88 2.05 9.11
CA GLN A 29 12.85 1.21 8.40
C GLN A 29 12.28 -0.17 8.02
N VAL A 30 11.38 -0.71 8.83
CA VAL A 30 10.69 -1.98 8.55
C VAL A 30 9.45 -1.73 7.68
N VAL A 31 8.59 -0.80 8.09
CA VAL A 31 7.30 -0.54 7.41
C VAL A 31 7.47 -0.06 5.97
N ARG A 32 8.52 0.71 5.68
CA ARG A 32 8.77 1.23 4.33
C ARG A 32 8.90 0.12 3.27
N HIS A 33 9.38 -1.08 3.64
CA HIS A 33 9.47 -2.20 2.70
C HIS A 33 8.07 -2.68 2.27
N PHE A 34 7.13 -2.77 3.20
CA PHE A 34 5.73 -3.10 2.88
C PHE A 34 5.06 -1.98 2.09
N THR A 35 5.36 -0.73 2.44
CA THR A 35 4.84 0.44 1.71
C THR A 35 5.34 0.48 0.27
N VAL A 36 6.61 0.15 0.04
CA VAL A 36 7.19 0.11 -1.30
C VAL A 36 6.65 -1.07 -2.11
N MET A 37 6.37 -2.22 -1.50
CA MET A 37 5.68 -3.33 -2.17
C MET A 37 4.31 -2.88 -2.70
N ALA A 38 3.54 -2.14 -1.89
CA ALA A 38 2.25 -1.61 -2.29
C ALA A 38 2.38 -0.52 -3.37
N HIS A 39 3.40 0.32 -3.31
CA HIS A 39 3.70 1.37 -4.29
C HIS A 39 4.05 0.77 -5.66
N GLU A 40 5.03 -0.11 -5.72
CA GLU A 40 5.44 -0.78 -6.96
C GLU A 40 4.33 -1.72 -7.48
N GLY A 41 3.63 -2.39 -6.56
CA GLY A 41 2.47 -3.21 -6.89
C GLY A 41 1.34 -2.41 -7.53
N ALA A 42 1.14 -1.15 -7.12
CA ALA A 42 0.15 -0.27 -7.72
C ALA A 42 0.53 0.11 -9.16
N HIS A 43 1.80 0.44 -9.42
CA HIS A 43 2.29 0.66 -10.78
C HIS A 43 2.06 -0.56 -11.67
N ALA A 44 2.46 -1.74 -11.19
CA ALA A 44 2.32 -2.99 -11.93
C ALA A 44 0.84 -3.32 -12.19
N LEU A 45 -0.02 -3.16 -11.19
CA LEU A 45 -1.46 -3.44 -11.30
C LEU A 45 -2.14 -2.51 -12.31
N VAL A 46 -1.88 -1.20 -12.22
CA VAL A 46 -2.43 -0.23 -13.17
C VAL A 46 -1.87 -0.48 -14.58
N GLY A 47 -0.57 -0.79 -14.71
CA GLY A 47 0.04 -1.17 -15.97
C GLY A 47 -0.64 -2.39 -16.59
N PHE A 48 -0.89 -3.42 -15.79
CA PHE A 48 -1.60 -4.62 -16.22
C PHE A 48 -3.02 -4.33 -16.73
N PHE A 49 -3.82 -3.55 -15.98
CA PHE A 49 -5.18 -3.18 -16.40
C PHE A 49 -5.22 -2.28 -17.63
N LEU A 50 -4.15 -1.55 -17.89
CA LEU A 50 -3.99 -0.75 -19.09
C LEU A 50 -3.34 -1.51 -20.26
N PHE A 51 -3.22 -2.84 -20.14
CA PHE A 51 -2.62 -3.73 -21.15
C PHE A 51 -1.19 -3.32 -21.53
N ARG A 52 -0.42 -2.79 -20.55
CA ARG A 52 0.99 -2.46 -20.74
C ARG A 52 1.88 -3.64 -20.38
N SER A 53 3.00 -3.75 -21.06
CA SER A 53 3.99 -4.76 -20.72
C SER A 53 4.69 -4.39 -19.41
N VAL A 54 4.53 -5.22 -18.38
CA VAL A 54 5.25 -5.10 -17.12
C VAL A 54 6.51 -5.94 -17.22
N GLY A 55 7.66 -5.27 -17.38
CA GLY A 55 8.96 -5.91 -17.61
C GLY A 55 9.62 -6.46 -16.33
N GLY A 56 9.13 -6.08 -15.18
CA GLY A 56 9.57 -6.58 -13.89
C GLY A 56 9.52 -5.56 -12.76
N VAL A 57 9.46 -6.08 -11.53
CA VAL A 57 9.50 -5.30 -10.29
C VAL A 57 10.78 -5.63 -9.53
N THR A 58 11.50 -4.61 -9.11
CA THR A 58 12.73 -4.74 -8.29
C THR A 58 12.53 -3.94 -7.01
N LEU A 59 12.78 -4.56 -5.86
CA LEU A 59 12.78 -3.88 -4.56
C LEU A 59 14.19 -3.93 -3.98
N TYR A 60 14.65 -2.81 -3.45
CA TYR A 60 15.99 -2.65 -2.91
C TYR A 60 16.00 -2.69 -1.38
N SER A 61 17.14 -3.02 -0.79
CA SER A 61 17.31 -3.10 0.67
C SER A 61 17.23 -1.74 1.37
N ASP A 62 17.40 -0.66 0.64
CA ASP A 62 17.24 0.71 1.14
C ASP A 62 15.79 1.19 1.22
N GLY A 63 14.82 0.32 0.91
CA GLY A 63 13.39 0.65 0.91
C GLY A 63 12.94 1.46 -0.29
N THR A 64 13.69 1.43 -1.39
CA THR A 64 13.27 1.92 -2.71
C THR A 64 12.84 0.76 -3.60
N GLY A 65 12.17 1.06 -4.71
CA GLY A 65 11.74 0.09 -5.68
C GLY A 65 11.72 0.67 -7.09
N LYS A 66 11.54 -0.21 -8.06
CA LYS A 66 11.39 0.15 -9.47
C LYS A 66 10.49 -0.85 -10.17
N THR A 67 9.47 -0.35 -10.86
CA THR A 67 8.62 -1.14 -11.76
C THR A 67 8.90 -0.72 -13.20
N GLU A 68 9.31 -1.67 -14.04
CA GLU A 68 9.55 -1.42 -15.46
C GLU A 68 8.27 -1.66 -16.26
N ILE A 69 7.76 -0.63 -16.91
CA ILE A 69 6.53 -0.68 -17.71
C ILE A 69 6.79 -0.05 -19.07
N SER A 70 6.33 -0.69 -20.13
CA SER A 70 6.51 -0.21 -21.50
C SER A 70 5.21 -0.37 -22.32
N PRO A 71 4.85 0.66 -23.10
CA PRO A 71 5.36 2.02 -23.06
C PRO A 71 4.83 2.82 -21.84
N ALA A 72 5.69 3.60 -21.18
CA ALA A 72 5.33 4.46 -20.04
C ALA A 72 4.95 5.88 -20.51
N THR A 73 4.21 6.01 -21.61
CA THR A 73 3.88 7.30 -22.25
C THR A 73 2.37 7.48 -22.41
N GLY A 74 1.96 8.71 -22.72
CA GLY A 74 0.56 9.08 -22.93
C GLY A 74 -0.29 8.94 -21.65
N PHE A 75 -1.61 8.92 -21.81
CA PHE A 75 -2.56 8.84 -20.69
C PHE A 75 -2.35 7.59 -19.80
N GLY A 76 -1.98 6.46 -20.40
CA GLY A 76 -1.67 5.24 -19.63
C GLY A 76 -0.42 5.43 -18.75
N GLY A 77 0.65 6.00 -19.29
CA GLY A 77 1.85 6.32 -18.51
C GLY A 77 1.58 7.32 -17.38
N PHE A 78 0.72 8.30 -17.63
CA PHE A 78 0.25 9.24 -16.61
C PHE A 78 -0.44 8.54 -15.44
N LEU A 79 -1.42 7.64 -15.71
CA LEU A 79 -2.13 6.90 -14.67
C LEU A 79 -1.20 5.97 -13.89
N ILE A 80 -0.25 5.32 -14.56
CA ILE A 80 0.75 4.47 -13.93
C ILE A 80 1.61 5.29 -12.96
N ALA A 81 2.18 6.41 -13.41
CA ALA A 81 3.01 7.28 -12.57
C ALA A 81 2.24 7.86 -11.37
N LEU A 82 0.93 8.15 -11.57
CA LEU A 82 0.07 8.64 -10.49
C LEU A 82 -0.18 7.57 -9.41
N ALA A 83 -0.27 6.31 -9.82
CA ALA A 83 -0.72 5.20 -8.98
C ALA A 83 0.21 4.87 -7.81
N GLY A 84 1.53 5.05 -7.95
CA GLY A 84 2.50 4.62 -6.95
C GLY A 84 2.24 5.22 -5.58
N TYR A 85 2.20 6.55 -5.48
CA TYR A 85 2.02 7.22 -4.19
C TYR A 85 0.60 7.12 -3.62
N VAL A 86 -0.41 6.95 -4.46
CA VAL A 86 -1.80 6.71 -4.02
C VAL A 86 -2.01 5.25 -3.62
N GLY A 87 -1.26 4.33 -4.21
CA GLY A 87 -1.44 2.88 -4.10
C GLY A 87 -1.55 2.34 -2.68
N PRO A 88 -0.58 2.58 -1.79
CA PRO A 88 -0.67 2.10 -0.41
C PRO A 88 -1.97 2.52 0.29
N SER A 89 -2.32 3.80 0.18
CA SER A 89 -3.55 4.32 0.79
C SER A 89 -4.82 3.79 0.12
N ALA A 90 -4.81 3.55 -1.19
CA ALA A 90 -5.93 2.93 -1.90
C ALA A 90 -6.14 1.47 -1.48
N PHE A 91 -5.06 0.69 -1.34
CA PHE A 91 -5.14 -0.67 -0.80
C PHE A 91 -5.61 -0.67 0.65
N GLY A 92 -5.13 0.28 1.47
CA GLY A 92 -5.60 0.47 2.84
C GLY A 92 -7.09 0.78 2.93
N LEU A 93 -7.62 1.64 2.05
CA LEU A 93 -9.06 1.90 1.94
C LEU A 93 -9.85 0.67 1.49
N GLY A 94 -9.34 -0.08 0.52
CA GLY A 94 -9.94 -1.34 0.09
C GLY A 94 -10.05 -2.34 1.24
N ALA A 95 -8.98 -2.48 2.04
CA ALA A 95 -8.97 -3.28 3.25
C ALA A 95 -9.98 -2.77 4.29
N ALA A 96 -10.02 -1.45 4.55
CA ALA A 96 -10.99 -0.83 5.46
C ALA A 96 -12.44 -1.08 5.02
N LYS A 97 -12.72 -1.01 3.71
CA LYS A 97 -14.04 -1.29 3.18
C LYS A 97 -14.46 -2.76 3.33
N LEU A 98 -13.54 -3.69 3.09
CA LEU A 98 -13.79 -5.12 3.34
C LEU A 98 -14.09 -5.39 4.83
N ILE A 99 -13.36 -4.74 5.73
CA ILE A 99 -13.57 -4.85 7.17
C ILE A 99 -14.95 -4.32 7.55
N GLU A 100 -15.33 -3.14 7.08
CA GLU A 100 -16.65 -2.52 7.35
C GLU A 100 -17.79 -3.41 6.85
N LEU A 101 -17.60 -4.09 5.71
CA LEU A 101 -18.57 -5.05 5.18
C LEU A 101 -18.60 -6.40 5.93
N GLY A 102 -17.81 -6.57 7.00
CA GLY A 102 -17.74 -7.80 7.78
C GLY A 102 -16.86 -8.90 7.17
N TYR A 103 -15.96 -8.55 6.28
CA TYR A 103 -15.04 -9.48 5.60
C TYR A 103 -13.57 -9.29 6.04
N ALA A 104 -13.35 -9.04 7.34
CA ALA A 104 -12.02 -8.74 7.86
C ALA A 104 -10.96 -9.79 7.49
N THR A 105 -11.25 -11.10 7.67
CA THR A 105 -10.26 -12.14 7.34
C THR A 105 -9.99 -12.27 5.83
N VAL A 106 -10.90 -11.82 4.97
CA VAL A 106 -10.69 -11.79 3.51
C VAL A 106 -9.55 -10.84 3.15
N VAL A 107 -9.32 -9.79 3.94
CA VAL A 107 -8.18 -8.87 3.74
C VAL A 107 -6.86 -9.64 3.70
N LEU A 108 -6.65 -10.60 4.58
CA LEU A 108 -5.42 -11.40 4.61
C LEU A 108 -5.21 -12.20 3.32
N TRP A 109 -6.29 -12.81 2.81
CA TRP A 109 -6.24 -13.58 1.57
C TRP A 109 -6.05 -12.69 0.34
N VAL A 110 -6.66 -11.50 0.33
CA VAL A 110 -6.43 -10.49 -0.73
C VAL A 110 -4.98 -10.03 -0.71
N VAL A 111 -4.41 -9.75 0.46
CA VAL A 111 -2.98 -9.39 0.58
C VAL A 111 -2.10 -10.52 0.07
N LEU A 112 -2.37 -11.78 0.44
CA LEU A 112 -1.62 -12.93 -0.07
C LEU A 112 -1.71 -13.05 -1.58
N PHE A 113 -2.89 -12.87 -2.15
CA PHE A 113 -3.10 -12.90 -3.60
C PHE A 113 -2.28 -11.78 -4.28
N LEU A 114 -2.33 -10.54 -3.77
CA LEU A 114 -1.57 -9.42 -4.33
C LEU A 114 -0.05 -9.64 -4.21
N LEU A 115 0.43 -10.19 -3.09
CA LEU A 115 1.84 -10.55 -2.93
C LEU A 115 2.26 -11.67 -3.88
N ALA A 116 1.40 -12.67 -4.10
CA ALA A 116 1.65 -13.74 -5.08
C ALA A 116 1.72 -13.19 -6.52
N VAL A 117 0.79 -12.29 -6.89
CA VAL A 117 0.84 -11.61 -8.19
C VAL A 117 2.10 -10.76 -8.32
N LEU A 118 2.49 -10.04 -7.27
CA LEU A 118 3.73 -9.27 -7.26
C LEU A 118 4.95 -10.16 -7.49
N LEU A 119 5.01 -11.33 -6.84
CA LEU A 119 6.10 -12.32 -7.01
C LEU A 119 6.26 -12.79 -8.45
N LEU A 120 5.16 -12.94 -9.21
CA LEU A 120 5.22 -13.36 -10.62
C LEU A 120 5.92 -12.31 -11.50
N GLY A 121 5.85 -11.03 -11.12
CA GLY A 121 6.51 -9.93 -11.81
C GLY A 121 7.90 -9.58 -11.26
N MET A 122 8.36 -10.22 -10.19
CA MET A 122 9.60 -9.81 -9.53
C MET A 122 10.83 -10.36 -10.23
N ARG A 123 11.87 -9.51 -10.26
CA ARG A 123 13.23 -9.92 -10.62
C ARG A 123 13.99 -10.43 -9.39
N TRP A 124 15.02 -11.24 -9.60
CA TRP A 124 15.93 -11.67 -8.55
C TRP A 124 16.52 -10.45 -7.83
N SER A 125 16.11 -10.22 -6.58
CA SER A 125 16.50 -9.07 -5.78
C SER A 125 16.23 -9.34 -4.31
N PHE A 126 16.69 -8.45 -3.43
CA PHE A 126 16.30 -8.41 -2.01
C PHE A 126 14.77 -8.47 -1.82
N GLY A 127 14.03 -7.90 -2.76
CA GLY A 127 12.57 -7.89 -2.74
C GLY A 127 11.93 -9.27 -2.70
N LEU A 128 12.49 -10.28 -3.38
CA LEU A 128 11.96 -11.66 -3.31
C LEU A 128 11.91 -12.16 -1.86
N ILE A 129 13.00 -12.03 -1.13
CA ILE A 129 13.08 -12.45 0.27
C ILE A 129 12.05 -11.69 1.11
N SER A 130 11.96 -10.38 0.89
CA SER A 130 11.02 -9.51 1.64
C SER A 130 9.57 -9.88 1.37
N VAL A 131 9.19 -10.16 0.12
CA VAL A 131 7.82 -10.55 -0.25
C VAL A 131 7.50 -11.96 0.25
N PHE A 132 8.44 -12.93 0.18
CA PHE A 132 8.27 -14.24 0.77
C PHE A 132 8.09 -14.19 2.28
N LEU A 133 8.90 -13.37 2.97
CA LEU A 133 8.78 -13.20 4.42
C LEU A 133 7.42 -12.56 4.79
N ALA A 134 7.03 -11.49 4.10
CA ALA A 134 5.74 -10.84 4.30
C ALA A 134 4.57 -11.82 4.04
N GLY A 135 4.61 -12.52 2.92
CA GLY A 135 3.61 -13.53 2.56
C GLY A 135 3.55 -14.67 3.56
N GLY A 136 4.71 -15.17 4.02
CA GLY A 136 4.80 -16.21 5.03
C GLY A 136 4.16 -15.80 6.37
N ILE A 137 4.42 -14.58 6.82
CA ILE A 137 3.82 -14.03 8.05
C ILE A 137 2.29 -13.91 7.88
N VAL A 138 1.82 -13.30 6.79
CA VAL A 138 0.38 -13.13 6.54
C VAL A 138 -0.30 -14.48 6.38
N PHE A 139 0.32 -15.44 5.69
CA PHE A 139 -0.20 -16.81 5.55
C PHE A 139 -0.27 -17.54 6.91
N ALA A 140 0.78 -17.43 7.72
CA ALA A 140 0.78 -18.03 9.05
C ALA A 140 -0.37 -17.48 9.92
N ILE A 141 -0.60 -16.16 9.88
CA ILE A 141 -1.73 -15.53 10.57
C ILE A 141 -3.05 -16.05 10.00
N ALA A 142 -3.24 -16.02 8.69
CA ALA A 142 -4.49 -16.41 8.04
C ALA A 142 -4.84 -17.89 8.26
N ARG A 143 -3.83 -18.78 8.40
CA ARG A 143 -4.05 -20.23 8.43
C ARG A 143 -4.01 -20.83 9.82
N TYR A 144 -3.19 -20.28 10.71
CA TYR A 144 -2.86 -20.95 11.98
C TYR A 144 -3.29 -20.18 13.22
N THR A 145 -3.84 -18.95 13.09
CA THR A 145 -4.28 -18.18 14.26
C THR A 145 -5.81 -18.18 14.39
N PRO A 146 -6.34 -17.96 15.62
CA PRO A 146 -7.76 -17.76 15.84
C PRO A 146 -8.31 -16.55 15.06
N MET A 147 -9.62 -16.58 14.76
CA MET A 147 -10.31 -15.52 14.02
C MET A 147 -10.10 -14.13 14.63
N SER A 148 -10.07 -14.02 15.97
CA SER A 148 -9.82 -12.75 16.66
C SER A 148 -8.48 -12.13 16.31
N VAL A 149 -7.42 -12.92 16.20
CA VAL A 149 -6.08 -12.47 15.78
C VAL A 149 -6.08 -12.07 14.31
N GLN A 150 -6.76 -12.85 13.45
CA GLN A 150 -6.90 -12.53 12.03
C GLN A 150 -7.59 -11.18 11.81
N VAL A 151 -8.67 -10.92 12.57
CA VAL A 151 -9.39 -9.63 12.51
C VAL A 151 -8.48 -8.48 12.94
N VAL A 152 -7.79 -8.60 14.08
CA VAL A 152 -6.83 -7.57 14.56
C VAL A 152 -5.72 -7.32 13.53
N ALA A 153 -5.17 -8.38 12.92
CA ALA A 153 -4.14 -8.27 11.89
C ALA A 153 -4.65 -7.53 10.64
N SER A 154 -5.90 -7.77 10.25
CA SER A 154 -6.53 -7.07 9.12
C SER A 154 -6.70 -5.57 9.37
N TYR A 155 -7.13 -5.19 10.58
CA TYR A 155 -7.16 -3.78 10.99
C TYR A 155 -5.76 -3.16 10.99
N ALA A 156 -4.76 -3.89 11.50
CA ALA A 156 -3.37 -3.42 11.53
C ALA A 156 -2.84 -3.19 10.10
N ILE A 157 -3.09 -4.11 9.17
CA ILE A 157 -2.71 -3.96 7.76
C ILE A 157 -3.40 -2.74 7.13
N ALA A 158 -4.70 -2.56 7.35
CA ALA A 158 -5.44 -1.42 6.82
C ALA A 158 -4.84 -0.09 7.33
N TRP A 159 -4.60 0.03 8.63
CA TRP A 159 -3.99 1.22 9.23
C TRP A 159 -2.56 1.45 8.77
N LEU A 160 -1.74 0.40 8.72
CA LEU A 160 -0.36 0.51 8.24
C LEU A 160 -0.31 1.03 6.79
N LEU A 161 -1.16 0.52 5.90
CA LEU A 161 -1.20 0.96 4.51
C LEU A 161 -1.71 2.40 4.37
N LEU A 162 -2.76 2.79 5.10
CA LEU A 162 -3.30 4.14 5.09
C LEU A 162 -2.26 5.17 5.56
N LEU A 163 -1.67 4.93 6.73
CA LEU A 163 -0.77 5.88 7.39
C LEU A 163 0.62 5.92 6.73
N SER A 164 1.14 4.76 6.31
CA SER A 164 2.43 4.70 5.62
C SER A 164 2.41 5.37 4.25
N GLY A 165 1.25 5.37 3.58
CA GLY A 165 1.07 6.12 2.33
C GLY A 165 1.32 7.61 2.52
N VAL A 166 0.80 8.21 3.60
CA VAL A 166 1.07 9.63 3.95
C VAL A 166 2.56 9.84 4.20
N ARG A 167 3.18 9.00 5.05
CA ARG A 167 4.62 9.14 5.35
C ARG A 167 5.48 8.98 4.10
N ARG A 168 5.12 8.08 3.19
CA ARG A 168 5.83 7.89 1.91
C ARG A 168 5.79 9.16 1.06
N VAL A 169 4.63 9.83 0.96
CA VAL A 169 4.50 11.11 0.26
C VAL A 169 5.36 12.19 0.90
N LEU A 170 5.38 12.30 2.24
CA LEU A 170 6.22 13.27 2.96
C LEU A 170 7.73 13.06 2.75
N GLN A 171 8.14 11.89 2.26
CA GLN A 171 9.52 11.57 1.91
C GLN A 171 9.82 11.71 0.42
N VAL A 172 8.88 12.23 -0.38
CA VAL A 172 9.13 12.55 -1.79
C VAL A 172 10.22 13.62 -1.85
N GLY A 173 11.40 13.21 -2.30
CA GLY A 173 12.52 14.13 -2.51
C GLY A 173 12.48 14.75 -3.91
N ASP A 174 13.40 15.67 -4.17
CA ASP A 174 13.53 16.33 -5.47
C ASP A 174 13.85 15.39 -6.64
N GLY A 175 14.24 14.16 -6.34
CA GLY A 175 14.61 13.10 -7.29
C GLY A 175 13.59 12.00 -7.46
N SER A 176 12.33 12.13 -6.97
CA SER A 176 11.33 11.07 -7.18
C SER A 176 11.00 10.93 -8.67
N ASP A 177 11.20 9.73 -9.18
CA ASP A 177 11.02 9.43 -10.61
C ASP A 177 9.58 9.66 -11.06
N ASP A 178 8.57 9.31 -10.24
CA ASP A 178 7.15 9.51 -10.57
C ASP A 178 6.78 10.98 -10.74
N GLY A 179 7.21 11.84 -9.84
CA GLY A 179 6.97 13.27 -9.94
C GLY A 179 7.69 13.91 -11.13
N GLY A 180 8.86 13.38 -11.48
CA GLY A 180 9.60 13.73 -12.68
C GLY A 180 8.89 13.31 -13.96
N LEU A 181 8.39 12.08 -13.99
CA LEU A 181 7.59 11.55 -15.10
C LEU A 181 6.31 12.37 -15.32
N LEU A 182 5.55 12.62 -14.26
CA LEU A 182 4.32 13.43 -14.33
C LEU A 182 4.61 14.87 -14.82
N ARG A 183 5.67 15.50 -14.32
CA ARG A 183 6.08 16.82 -14.80
C ARG A 183 6.43 16.77 -16.29
N GLY A 184 7.17 15.76 -16.74
CA GLY A 184 7.53 15.62 -18.16
C GLY A 184 6.32 15.45 -19.08
N MET A 185 5.27 14.74 -18.61
CA MET A 185 4.06 14.47 -19.39
C MET A 185 3.05 15.63 -19.35
N THR A 186 3.01 16.43 -18.29
CA THR A 186 1.92 17.39 -18.04
C THR A 186 2.38 18.84 -17.98
N SER A 187 3.70 19.09 -17.89
CA SER A 187 4.29 20.40 -17.61
C SER A 187 3.88 21.00 -16.25
N ILE A 188 3.13 20.25 -15.42
CA ILE A 188 2.73 20.67 -14.07
C ILE A 188 3.93 20.53 -13.13
N PRO A 189 4.25 21.57 -12.32
CA PRO A 189 5.35 21.51 -11.36
C PRO A 189 5.22 20.33 -10.36
N ARG A 190 6.35 19.70 -10.01
CA ARG A 190 6.41 18.56 -9.06
C ARG A 190 5.73 18.86 -7.73
N GLY A 191 5.86 20.09 -7.22
CA GLY A 191 5.21 20.50 -5.96
C GLY A 191 3.70 20.38 -5.97
N LEU A 192 3.05 20.58 -7.12
CA LEU A 192 1.59 20.38 -7.25
C LEU A 192 1.22 18.90 -7.22
N TRP A 193 2.05 18.01 -7.77
CA TRP A 193 1.87 16.56 -7.67
C TRP A 193 2.07 16.08 -6.22
N PHE A 194 3.07 16.62 -5.52
CA PHE A 194 3.24 16.37 -4.09
C PHE A 194 1.99 16.77 -3.29
N LEU A 195 1.45 17.95 -3.50
CA LEU A 195 0.23 18.42 -2.82
C LEU A 195 -0.98 17.55 -3.16
N PHE A 196 -1.11 17.15 -4.43
CA PHE A 196 -2.15 16.22 -4.85
C PHE A 196 -2.05 14.88 -4.10
N TRP A 197 -0.89 14.24 -4.09
CA TRP A 197 -0.68 12.98 -3.39
C TRP A 197 -0.91 13.11 -1.89
N LEU A 198 -0.43 14.20 -1.30
CA LEU A 198 -0.66 14.47 0.13
C LEU A 198 -2.15 14.61 0.43
N ALA A 199 -2.87 15.40 -0.35
CA ALA A 199 -4.32 15.55 -0.19
C ALA A 199 -5.06 14.23 -0.37
N ALA A 200 -4.72 13.45 -1.40
CA ALA A 200 -5.33 12.15 -1.68
C ALA A 200 -5.09 11.14 -0.54
N THR A 201 -3.86 11.05 -0.02
CA THR A 201 -3.53 10.11 1.06
C THR A 201 -4.14 10.55 2.40
N LEU A 202 -4.20 11.85 2.71
CA LEU A 202 -4.90 12.36 3.89
C LEU A 202 -6.41 12.14 3.80
N ALA A 203 -7.02 12.35 2.64
CA ALA A 203 -8.42 12.03 2.41
C ALA A 203 -8.69 10.53 2.59
N ALA A 204 -7.78 9.67 2.11
CA ALA A 204 -7.86 8.23 2.33
C ALA A 204 -7.81 7.87 3.83
N VAL A 205 -6.93 8.51 4.61
CA VAL A 205 -6.90 8.30 6.07
C VAL A 205 -8.21 8.75 6.71
N ALA A 206 -8.76 9.92 6.35
CA ALA A 206 -10.03 10.41 6.89
C ALA A 206 -11.19 9.45 6.60
N LEU A 207 -11.27 8.94 5.37
CA LEU A 207 -12.25 7.92 4.99
C LEU A 207 -11.99 6.60 5.74
N GLY A 208 -10.74 6.19 5.91
CA GLY A 208 -10.36 5.01 6.70
C GLY A 208 -10.80 5.12 8.17
N VAL A 209 -10.62 6.28 8.80
CA VAL A 209 -11.14 6.54 10.16
C VAL A 209 -12.66 6.34 10.19
N ARG A 210 -13.38 6.89 9.22
CA ARG A 210 -14.83 6.74 9.15
C ARG A 210 -15.25 5.26 9.04
N LEU A 211 -14.60 4.48 8.16
CA LEU A 211 -14.94 3.07 7.93
C LEU A 211 -14.56 2.18 9.11
N LEU A 212 -13.38 2.39 9.70
CA LEU A 212 -12.82 1.48 10.71
C LEU A 212 -13.25 1.83 12.14
N VAL A 213 -13.57 3.10 12.42
CA VAL A 213 -13.81 3.58 13.79
C VAL A 213 -15.25 4.01 14.02
N VAL A 214 -15.86 4.71 13.04
CA VAL A 214 -17.20 5.33 13.24
C VAL A 214 -18.31 4.39 12.79
N GLN A 215 -18.10 3.62 11.72
CA GLN A 215 -19.08 2.70 11.16
C GLN A 215 -18.89 1.24 11.61
N ALA A 216 -17.85 0.99 12.42
CA ALA A 216 -17.52 -0.33 12.95
C ALA A 216 -18.45 -0.76 14.12
#